data_372a8baaa8dc18d632449068a7c1ef15
#
_entry.id   372a8baaa8dc18d632449068a7c1ef15
#
_cell.length_a   1.000
_cell.length_b   1.000
_cell.length_c   1.000
_cell.angle_alpha   90.00
_cell.angle_beta   90.00
_cell.angle_gamma   90.00
#
_symmetry.space_group_name_H-M   'P 1'
#
loop_
_entity.id
_entity.type
_entity.pdbx_description
1 polymer ?
#
loop_
_entity_poly.entity_id
_entity_poly.type
_entity_poly.pdbx_seq_one_letter_code
_entity_poly.pdbx_strand_id
1 'polypeptide(L)'
;MSAGPQKRRSRSYLPGIEDAGNEIEDHKVRQQMKPVAGDGPLSRENTVGIIGGFGGMGRLFSSVFERAGYKVICSGRKTPISNADIASTCGLIIISVPIRDTVRVIEEIAPLVSEEQVLCDLTSLKTAPVDAMLRSKAQVIGLHPMFGPSVSGIAGQTIAASPARCDEKTQDALYRIFTNEGAKICTMEPKEHDKIMSIVQGLVHFTTLSVAETIKNTGIPLDAILPVMSPVYRIELGLVGRILGQDPALYADILQMNPETAGILETLSDSVASLKEIVDSGDPERFSAFFGKNSEVFSSYILQAAEETDKLIETLVKMK
;
A
#
# COMPACT_ATOMS: atom_id res chain seq x y z
N MET A 1 21.03 45.34 53.38
CA MET A 1 21.14 44.06 54.11
C MET A 1 20.85 42.98 53.09
N SER A 2 21.85 42.18 52.84
CA SER A 2 22.01 41.15 51.84
C SER A 2 21.30 39.87 52.25
N ALA A 3 20.64 39.19 51.33
CA ALA A 3 20.37 37.77 51.46
C ALA A 3 20.56 37.13 50.06
N GLY A 4 21.60 36.32 49.96
CA GLY A 4 22.02 35.63 48.76
C GLY A 4 21.23 34.33 48.48
N PRO A 5 21.39 33.74 47.29
CA PRO A 5 20.59 32.59 46.83
C PRO A 5 21.09 31.26 47.37
N GLN A 6 20.16 30.46 47.87
CA GLN A 6 20.41 29.07 48.29
C GLN A 6 20.63 28.13 47.08
N LYS A 7 21.77 27.48 47.04
CA LYS A 7 22.12 26.35 46.17
C LYS A 7 21.26 25.10 46.52
N ARG A 8 20.47 24.60 45.59
CA ARG A 8 19.91 23.24 45.66
C ARG A 8 20.92 22.25 45.12
N ARG A 9 21.25 21.28 45.97
CA ARG A 9 22.15 20.16 45.69
C ARG A 9 21.53 19.20 44.69
N SER A 10 22.29 18.86 43.67
CA SER A 10 22.05 17.75 42.76
C SER A 10 22.17 16.41 43.51
N ARG A 11 21.17 15.56 43.42
CA ARG A 11 21.25 14.15 43.79
C ARG A 11 21.77 13.34 42.58
N SER A 12 22.88 12.66 42.82
CA SER A 12 23.49 11.66 41.97
C SER A 12 22.52 10.51 41.69
N TYR A 13 22.32 10.12 40.43
CA TYR A 13 21.74 8.86 40.02
C TYR A 13 22.85 7.82 39.83
N LEU A 14 22.64 6.67 40.41
CA LEU A 14 23.48 5.47 40.33
C LEU A 14 23.44 4.89 38.91
N PRO A 15 24.53 4.28 38.43
CA PRO A 15 24.58 3.59 37.15
C PRO A 15 24.18 2.12 37.30
N GLY A 16 23.62 1.54 36.21
CA GLY A 16 23.60 0.10 35.99
C GLY A 16 22.23 -0.55 36.00
N ILE A 17 21.60 -0.62 34.82
CA ILE A 17 20.87 -1.82 34.38
C ILE A 17 21.28 -1.98 32.90
N GLU A 18 22.06 -3.02 32.66
CA GLU A 18 22.58 -3.38 31.35
C GLU A 18 21.44 -3.89 30.45
N ASP A 19 21.36 -3.31 29.29
CA ASP A 19 20.47 -3.69 28.20
C ASP A 19 21.07 -4.88 27.42
N ALA A 20 21.24 -6.02 28.10
CA ALA A 20 21.83 -7.24 27.53
C ALA A 20 20.80 -8.36 27.25
N GLY A 21 19.51 -8.09 27.47
CA GLY A 21 18.45 -9.10 27.33
C GLY A 21 17.81 -9.20 25.96
N ASN A 22 17.77 -8.12 25.19
CA ASN A 22 16.98 -8.06 23.94
C ASN A 22 17.73 -8.55 22.69
N GLU A 23 19.06 -8.46 22.63
CA GLU A 23 19.83 -8.95 21.49
C GLU A 23 19.94 -10.49 21.43
N ILE A 24 19.84 -11.17 22.56
CA ILE A 24 19.95 -12.64 22.64
C ILE A 24 18.64 -13.33 22.25
N GLU A 25 17.48 -12.72 22.53
CA GLU A 25 16.19 -13.26 22.08
C GLU A 25 15.97 -13.05 20.58
N ASP A 26 16.35 -11.92 20.01
CA ASP A 26 16.28 -11.66 18.58
C ASP A 26 17.20 -12.59 17.76
N HIS A 27 18.38 -12.94 18.29
CA HIS A 27 19.28 -13.88 17.64
C HIS A 27 18.79 -15.34 17.73
N LYS A 28 18.10 -15.74 18.79
CA LYS A 28 17.51 -17.07 18.93
C LYS A 28 16.26 -17.26 18.08
N VAL A 29 15.45 -16.21 17.90
CA VAL A 29 14.29 -16.23 17.00
C VAL A 29 14.75 -16.31 15.54
N ARG A 30 15.83 -15.60 15.15
CA ARG A 30 16.42 -15.71 13.80
C ARG A 30 17.07 -17.05 13.48
N GLN A 31 17.58 -17.79 14.49
CA GLN A 31 18.19 -19.11 14.26
C GLN A 31 17.19 -20.26 14.17
N GLN A 32 15.90 -20.05 14.49
CA GLN A 32 14.85 -21.08 14.36
C GLN A 32 14.04 -21.00 13.06
N MET A 33 14.24 -19.96 12.26
CA MET A 33 13.65 -19.88 10.93
C MET A 33 14.53 -20.60 9.90
N LYS A 34 14.53 -21.94 9.93
CA LYS A 34 14.94 -22.69 8.74
C LYS A 34 13.98 -22.33 7.61
N PRO A 35 14.50 -22.03 6.39
CA PRO A 35 13.63 -21.85 5.23
C PRO A 35 12.76 -23.10 5.13
N VAL A 36 11.44 -22.92 4.98
CA VAL A 36 10.50 -24.00 4.70
C VAL A 36 10.71 -24.38 3.22
N ALA A 37 11.88 -24.94 2.93
CA ALA A 37 12.12 -25.69 1.74
C ALA A 37 11.59 -27.10 2.00
N GLY A 38 10.36 -27.39 1.60
CA GLY A 38 9.82 -28.71 1.75
C GLY A 38 8.36 -28.76 1.34
N ASP A 39 8.05 -29.56 0.35
CA ASP A 39 6.75 -30.16 0.01
C ASP A 39 5.49 -29.27 0.09
N GLY A 40 5.62 -27.98 -0.19
CA GLY A 40 4.50 -27.05 -0.23
C GLY A 40 3.91 -26.93 -1.65
N PRO A 41 2.64 -26.51 -1.78
CA PRO A 41 1.90 -26.44 -3.05
C PRO A 41 2.40 -25.37 -4.02
N LEU A 42 3.49 -24.67 -3.73
CA LEU A 42 4.12 -23.69 -4.63
C LEU A 42 5.30 -24.28 -5.42
N SER A 43 5.46 -25.61 -5.42
CA SER A 43 6.65 -26.28 -5.92
C SER A 43 6.53 -26.70 -7.39
N ARG A 44 7.03 -26.02 -8.33
CA ARG A 44 7.87 -26.62 -9.35
C ARG A 44 9.30 -26.38 -8.92
N GLU A 45 9.86 -27.27 -8.08
CA GLU A 45 11.18 -27.11 -7.48
C GLU A 45 11.41 -25.76 -6.77
N ASN A 46 10.38 -25.24 -6.05
CA ASN A 46 10.44 -23.97 -5.32
C ASN A 46 10.82 -22.76 -6.20
N THR A 47 10.29 -22.68 -7.40
CA THR A 47 10.60 -21.60 -8.33
C THR A 47 9.42 -20.62 -8.45
N VAL A 48 9.70 -19.34 -8.24
CA VAL A 48 8.77 -18.22 -8.45
C VAL A 48 9.15 -17.45 -9.70
N GLY A 49 8.20 -17.32 -10.61
CA GLY A 49 8.35 -16.50 -11.82
C GLY A 49 7.71 -15.13 -11.63
N ILE A 50 8.44 -14.05 -11.91
CA ILE A 50 7.87 -12.69 -11.84
C ILE A 50 7.92 -12.05 -13.22
N ILE A 51 6.76 -11.91 -13.85
CA ILE A 51 6.59 -11.19 -15.11
C ILE A 51 6.55 -9.69 -14.80
N GLY A 52 7.49 -8.94 -15.37
CA GLY A 52 7.74 -7.55 -14.97
C GLY A 52 8.65 -7.42 -13.74
N GLY A 53 9.43 -8.46 -13.42
CA GLY A 53 10.27 -8.57 -12.23
C GLY A 53 11.39 -7.50 -12.13
N PHE A 54 11.66 -6.76 -13.20
CA PHE A 54 12.65 -5.66 -13.21
C PHE A 54 12.04 -4.30 -12.87
N GLY A 55 10.72 -4.20 -12.71
CA GLY A 55 10.03 -3.04 -12.16
C GLY A 55 10.23 -2.89 -10.65
N GLY A 56 9.83 -1.75 -10.07
CA GLY A 56 10.00 -1.49 -8.64
C GLY A 56 9.34 -2.54 -7.75
N MET A 57 8.05 -2.82 -7.96
CA MET A 57 7.33 -3.85 -7.20
C MET A 57 7.86 -5.26 -7.49
N GLY A 58 8.18 -5.56 -8.75
CA GLY A 58 8.79 -6.84 -9.12
C GLY A 58 10.08 -7.13 -8.37
N ARG A 59 10.99 -6.16 -8.25
CA ARG A 59 12.24 -6.29 -7.50
C ARG A 59 12.00 -6.47 -6.00
N LEU A 60 11.07 -5.70 -5.43
CA LEU A 60 10.71 -5.82 -4.02
C LEU A 60 10.20 -7.23 -3.70
N PHE A 61 9.26 -7.74 -4.50
CA PHE A 61 8.73 -9.09 -4.31
C PHE A 61 9.74 -10.19 -4.65
N SER A 62 10.64 -9.99 -5.63
CA SER A 62 11.78 -10.91 -5.85
C SER A 62 12.56 -11.09 -4.56
N SER A 63 12.92 -10.00 -3.90
CA SER A 63 13.67 -10.06 -2.64
C SER A 63 12.89 -10.74 -1.50
N VAL A 64 11.56 -10.56 -1.43
CA VAL A 64 10.70 -11.25 -0.46
C VAL A 64 10.76 -12.77 -0.67
N PHE A 65 10.58 -13.23 -1.90
CA PHE A 65 10.60 -14.67 -2.22
C PHE A 65 12.00 -15.28 -2.08
N GLU A 66 13.05 -14.57 -2.46
CA GLU A 66 14.44 -15.01 -2.24
C GLU A 66 14.76 -15.21 -0.77
N ARG A 67 14.34 -14.27 0.12
CA ARG A 67 14.49 -14.43 1.57
C ARG A 67 13.67 -15.59 2.13
N ALA A 68 12.54 -15.90 1.52
CA ALA A 68 11.72 -17.06 1.87
C ALA A 68 12.30 -18.39 1.32
N GLY A 69 13.45 -18.37 0.62
CA GLY A 69 14.16 -19.55 0.13
C GLY A 69 13.74 -20.03 -1.25
N TYR A 70 12.98 -19.24 -2.00
CA TYR A 70 12.57 -19.58 -3.37
C TYR A 70 13.61 -19.14 -4.39
N LYS A 71 13.76 -19.92 -5.45
CA LYS A 71 14.47 -19.48 -6.66
C LYS A 71 13.58 -18.55 -7.45
N VAL A 72 14.02 -17.31 -7.70
CA VAL A 72 13.24 -16.33 -8.44
C VAL A 72 13.75 -16.20 -9.87
N ILE A 73 12.85 -16.26 -10.84
CA ILE A 73 13.11 -16.03 -12.26
C ILE A 73 12.26 -14.84 -12.72
N CYS A 74 12.89 -13.86 -13.36
CA CYS A 74 12.22 -12.66 -13.83
C CYS A 74 12.18 -12.58 -15.34
N SER A 75 11.04 -12.18 -15.91
CA SER A 75 10.93 -11.76 -17.30
C SER A 75 10.59 -10.26 -17.41
N GLY A 76 10.88 -9.69 -18.57
CA GLY A 76 10.59 -8.31 -18.89
C GLY A 76 10.74 -8.04 -20.39
N ARG A 77 10.38 -6.84 -20.85
CA ARG A 77 10.32 -6.49 -22.28
C ARG A 77 11.62 -6.71 -23.09
N LYS A 78 12.78 -6.75 -22.45
CA LYS A 78 14.10 -6.84 -23.09
C LYS A 78 14.97 -7.92 -22.46
N THR A 79 14.36 -8.98 -21.93
CA THR A 79 15.09 -10.08 -21.30
C THR A 79 15.09 -11.31 -22.21
N PRO A 80 16.12 -12.17 -22.13
CA PRO A 80 16.14 -13.43 -22.88
C PRO A 80 15.06 -14.42 -22.42
N ILE A 81 14.59 -14.31 -21.15
CA ILE A 81 13.52 -15.14 -20.60
C ILE A 81 12.17 -14.50 -20.98
N SER A 82 11.34 -15.26 -21.67
CA SER A 82 9.99 -14.84 -22.07
C SER A 82 8.95 -15.11 -20.98
N ASN A 83 7.76 -14.54 -21.14
CA ASN A 83 6.62 -14.84 -20.26
C ASN A 83 6.21 -16.33 -20.39
N ALA A 84 6.33 -16.90 -21.57
CA ALA A 84 6.06 -18.32 -21.81
C ALA A 84 7.06 -19.25 -21.09
N ASP A 85 8.34 -18.85 -21.01
CA ASP A 85 9.33 -19.60 -20.23
C ASP A 85 8.98 -19.59 -18.72
N ILE A 86 8.54 -18.44 -18.20
CA ILE A 86 8.03 -18.34 -16.84
C ILE A 86 6.83 -19.27 -16.63
N ALA A 87 5.84 -19.21 -17.53
CA ALA A 87 4.63 -20.02 -17.44
C ALA A 87 4.91 -21.53 -17.48
N SER A 88 5.95 -21.96 -18.22
CA SER A 88 6.31 -23.38 -18.35
C SER A 88 7.13 -23.92 -17.19
N THR A 89 7.91 -23.07 -16.51
CA THR A 89 8.94 -23.51 -15.54
C THR A 89 8.57 -23.28 -14.08
N CYS A 90 7.82 -22.22 -13.76
CA CYS A 90 7.62 -21.78 -12.37
C CYS A 90 6.37 -22.37 -11.74
N GLY A 91 6.40 -22.70 -10.44
CA GLY A 91 5.23 -23.16 -9.70
C GLY A 91 4.31 -22.01 -9.29
N LEU A 92 4.87 -20.91 -8.85
CA LEU A 92 4.16 -19.66 -8.58
C LEU A 92 4.54 -18.62 -9.65
N ILE A 93 3.54 -18.01 -10.25
CA ILE A 93 3.71 -16.97 -11.28
C ILE A 93 3.06 -15.69 -10.79
N ILE A 94 3.83 -14.61 -10.77
CA ILE A 94 3.38 -13.29 -10.34
C ILE A 94 3.47 -12.30 -11.49
N ILE A 95 2.37 -11.61 -11.77
CA ILE A 95 2.28 -10.56 -12.77
C ILE A 95 2.47 -9.21 -12.09
N SER A 96 3.56 -8.52 -12.42
CA SER A 96 3.97 -7.23 -11.87
C SER A 96 4.27 -6.24 -13.00
N VAL A 97 3.29 -6.05 -13.88
CA VAL A 97 3.36 -5.12 -15.02
C VAL A 97 2.43 -3.92 -14.78
N PRO A 98 2.51 -2.83 -15.59
CA PRO A 98 1.55 -1.73 -15.49
C PRO A 98 0.09 -2.20 -15.57
N ILE A 99 -0.81 -1.51 -14.86
CA ILE A 99 -2.22 -1.91 -14.73
C ILE A 99 -2.84 -2.16 -16.11
N ARG A 100 -2.63 -1.26 -17.07
CA ARG A 100 -3.14 -1.35 -18.45
C ARG A 100 -2.65 -2.56 -19.24
N ASP A 101 -1.52 -3.13 -18.87
CA ASP A 101 -0.93 -4.29 -19.55
C ASP A 101 -1.32 -5.61 -18.88
N THR A 102 -1.84 -5.58 -17.65
CA THR A 102 -1.99 -6.74 -16.80
C THR A 102 -2.90 -7.80 -17.42
N VAL A 103 -4.11 -7.44 -17.85
CA VAL A 103 -5.06 -8.38 -18.43
C VAL A 103 -4.50 -9.02 -19.70
N ARG A 104 -3.87 -8.22 -20.58
CA ARG A 104 -3.24 -8.71 -21.80
C ARG A 104 -2.12 -9.73 -21.51
N VAL A 105 -1.28 -9.44 -20.50
CA VAL A 105 -0.19 -10.36 -20.12
C VAL A 105 -0.75 -11.63 -19.47
N ILE A 106 -1.81 -11.54 -18.69
CA ILE A 106 -2.51 -12.70 -18.14
C ILE A 106 -3.06 -13.57 -19.28
N GLU A 107 -3.74 -12.98 -20.25
CA GLU A 107 -4.34 -13.70 -21.40
C GLU A 107 -3.27 -14.39 -22.27
N GLU A 108 -2.07 -13.79 -22.39
CA GLU A 108 -0.93 -14.40 -23.09
C GLU A 108 -0.51 -15.72 -22.42
N ILE A 109 -0.44 -15.77 -21.09
CA ILE A 109 0.12 -16.93 -20.37
C ILE A 109 -0.95 -17.90 -19.85
N ALA A 110 -2.20 -17.48 -19.72
CA ALA A 110 -3.28 -18.31 -19.18
C ALA A 110 -3.45 -19.69 -19.88
N PRO A 111 -3.29 -19.81 -21.22
CA PRO A 111 -3.33 -21.10 -21.89
C PRO A 111 -2.14 -22.03 -21.60
N LEU A 112 -1.05 -21.49 -21.06
CA LEU A 112 0.24 -22.19 -20.86
C LEU A 112 0.39 -22.75 -19.44
N VAL A 113 -0.45 -22.31 -18.50
CA VAL A 113 -0.34 -22.70 -17.09
C VAL A 113 -1.26 -23.88 -16.76
N SER A 114 -0.82 -24.74 -15.84
CA SER A 114 -1.52 -25.94 -15.40
C SER A 114 -2.24 -25.74 -14.06
N GLU A 115 -3.07 -26.71 -13.66
CA GLU A 115 -3.80 -26.72 -12.40
C GLU A 115 -2.90 -26.85 -11.14
N GLU A 116 -1.65 -27.31 -11.32
CA GLU A 116 -0.67 -27.43 -10.26
C GLU A 116 0.04 -26.10 -9.95
N GLN A 117 -0.15 -25.08 -10.79
CA GLN A 117 0.51 -23.79 -10.65
C GLN A 117 -0.40 -22.77 -9.96
N VAL A 118 0.23 -21.77 -9.35
CA VAL A 118 -0.44 -20.63 -8.75
C VAL A 118 -0.19 -19.40 -9.59
N LEU A 119 -1.24 -18.68 -9.95
CA LEU A 119 -1.19 -17.44 -10.73
C LEU A 119 -1.67 -16.28 -9.86
N CYS A 120 -0.82 -15.27 -9.70
CA CYS A 120 -1.08 -14.07 -8.93
C CYS A 120 -0.78 -12.81 -9.75
N ASP A 121 -1.39 -11.69 -9.39
CA ASP A 121 -1.02 -10.36 -9.86
C ASP A 121 -0.71 -9.43 -8.67
N LEU A 122 -0.09 -8.28 -8.93
CA LEU A 122 0.21 -7.24 -7.92
C LEU A 122 -0.45 -5.90 -8.27
N THR A 123 -1.48 -5.87 -9.11
CA THR A 123 -2.06 -4.61 -9.57
C THR A 123 -3.01 -3.98 -8.55
N SER A 124 -3.34 -2.71 -8.79
CA SER A 124 -4.28 -1.96 -7.97
C SER A 124 -5.75 -2.28 -8.25
N LEU A 125 -6.06 -3.11 -9.24
CA LEU A 125 -7.41 -3.58 -9.59
C LEU A 125 -7.48 -5.09 -9.43
N LYS A 126 -8.64 -5.62 -9.02
CA LYS A 126 -8.79 -7.06 -8.79
C LYS A 126 -9.81 -7.72 -9.70
N THR A 127 -10.92 -7.09 -10.01
CA THR A 127 -11.99 -7.74 -10.80
C THR A 127 -11.48 -8.23 -12.16
N ALA A 128 -10.99 -7.31 -12.99
CA ALA A 128 -10.57 -7.68 -14.34
C ALA A 128 -9.34 -8.62 -14.39
N PRO A 129 -8.28 -8.41 -13.57
CA PRO A 129 -7.15 -9.37 -13.50
C PRO A 129 -7.56 -10.75 -13.01
N VAL A 130 -8.37 -10.86 -11.96
CA VAL A 130 -8.83 -12.15 -11.43
C VAL A 130 -9.71 -12.88 -12.44
N ASP A 131 -10.65 -12.18 -13.08
CA ASP A 131 -11.49 -12.78 -14.15
C ASP A 131 -10.63 -13.30 -15.31
N ALA A 132 -9.58 -12.59 -15.68
CA ALA A 132 -8.65 -13.04 -16.71
C ALA A 132 -7.84 -14.28 -16.25
N MET A 133 -7.32 -14.27 -15.01
CA MET A 133 -6.59 -15.42 -14.44
C MET A 133 -7.46 -16.66 -14.30
N LEU A 134 -8.75 -16.51 -14.01
CA LEU A 134 -9.71 -17.63 -13.91
C LEU A 134 -9.96 -18.36 -15.25
N ARG A 135 -9.60 -17.75 -16.39
CA ARG A 135 -9.63 -18.44 -17.70
C ARG A 135 -8.51 -19.47 -17.86
N SER A 136 -7.49 -19.42 -17.00
CA SER A 136 -6.45 -20.45 -16.92
C SER A 136 -6.94 -21.69 -16.16
N LYS A 137 -6.10 -22.72 -16.07
CA LYS A 137 -6.34 -23.89 -15.20
C LYS A 137 -5.73 -23.71 -13.79
N ALA A 138 -4.85 -22.73 -13.59
CA ALA A 138 -4.10 -22.52 -12.37
C ALA A 138 -4.99 -22.17 -11.16
N GLN A 139 -4.45 -22.36 -9.96
CA GLN A 139 -4.99 -21.74 -8.76
C GLN A 139 -4.78 -20.21 -8.85
N VAL A 140 -5.76 -19.43 -8.41
CA VAL A 140 -5.81 -17.97 -8.64
C VAL A 140 -5.99 -17.21 -7.35
N ILE A 141 -5.04 -16.30 -7.07
CA ILE A 141 -5.11 -15.35 -5.97
C ILE A 141 -4.70 -13.97 -6.50
N GLY A 142 -5.63 -13.03 -6.53
CA GLY A 142 -5.31 -11.63 -6.79
C GLY A 142 -4.63 -11.00 -5.56
N LEU A 143 -3.57 -10.24 -5.75
CA LEU A 143 -2.88 -9.51 -4.69
C LEU A 143 -2.80 -8.02 -5.03
N HIS A 144 -2.97 -7.18 -4.03
CA HIS A 144 -2.73 -5.74 -4.15
C HIS A 144 -1.94 -5.25 -2.94
N PRO A 145 -0.62 -5.06 -3.05
CA PRO A 145 0.19 -4.39 -2.05
C PRO A 145 -0.26 -2.94 -1.88
N MET A 146 -0.71 -2.57 -0.67
CA MET A 146 -1.18 -1.22 -0.36
C MET A 146 -0.03 -0.23 -0.13
N PHE A 147 1.08 -0.44 -0.80
CA PHE A 147 2.32 0.35 -0.70
C PHE A 147 3.07 0.37 -2.03
N GLY A 148 3.87 1.42 -2.22
CA GLY A 148 4.74 1.53 -3.39
C GLY A 148 6.11 0.90 -3.16
N PRO A 149 6.95 0.80 -4.21
CA PRO A 149 8.25 0.10 -4.16
C PRO A 149 9.35 0.85 -3.38
N SER A 150 9.07 2.04 -2.87
CA SER A 150 10.03 2.85 -2.11
C SER A 150 10.18 2.43 -0.64
N VAL A 151 9.40 1.44 -0.19
CA VAL A 151 9.50 0.90 1.18
C VAL A 151 10.76 0.04 1.33
N SER A 152 11.35 0.04 2.52
CA SER A 152 12.55 -0.77 2.84
C SER A 152 12.26 -2.27 2.99
N GLY A 153 10.99 -2.65 3.14
CA GLY A 153 10.50 -4.01 3.31
C GLY A 153 8.99 -4.01 3.46
N ILE A 154 8.40 -5.19 3.68
CA ILE A 154 6.94 -5.33 3.78
C ILE A 154 6.43 -5.43 5.22
N ALA A 155 7.31 -5.36 6.22
CA ALA A 155 6.92 -5.40 7.62
C ALA A 155 5.98 -4.22 7.97
N GLY A 156 4.86 -4.52 8.62
CA GLY A 156 3.80 -3.56 8.95
C GLY A 156 2.94 -3.11 7.77
N GLN A 157 3.29 -3.48 6.53
CA GLN A 157 2.53 -3.15 5.34
C GLN A 157 1.32 -4.07 5.15
N THR A 158 0.31 -3.59 4.44
CA THR A 158 -0.89 -4.38 4.13
C THR A 158 -0.87 -4.85 2.68
N ILE A 159 -1.26 -6.12 2.47
CA ILE A 159 -1.54 -6.69 1.15
C ILE A 159 -3.00 -7.10 1.14
N ALA A 160 -3.81 -6.49 0.28
CA ALA A 160 -5.15 -6.98 -0.01
C ALA A 160 -5.04 -8.24 -0.87
N ALA A 161 -5.82 -9.27 -0.53
CA ALA A 161 -5.79 -10.55 -1.21
C ALA A 161 -7.21 -10.99 -1.61
N SER A 162 -7.35 -11.45 -2.84
CA SER A 162 -8.62 -11.94 -3.41
C SER A 162 -8.42 -13.38 -3.91
N PRO A 163 -8.52 -14.40 -3.04
CA PRO A 163 -8.47 -15.80 -3.45
C PRO A 163 -9.75 -16.14 -4.21
N ALA A 164 -9.63 -16.54 -5.48
CA ALA A 164 -10.78 -16.80 -6.35
C ALA A 164 -10.94 -18.27 -6.72
N ARG A 165 -9.83 -18.98 -6.94
CA ARG A 165 -9.79 -20.43 -7.13
C ARG A 165 -8.47 -20.92 -6.53
N CYS A 166 -8.50 -21.25 -5.23
CA CYS A 166 -7.31 -21.69 -4.52
C CYS A 166 -7.71 -22.61 -3.37
N ASP A 167 -6.97 -23.69 -3.17
CA ASP A 167 -7.13 -24.49 -1.97
C ASP A 167 -6.52 -23.81 -0.75
N GLU A 168 -7.02 -24.12 0.45
CA GLU A 168 -6.58 -23.52 1.71
C GLU A 168 -5.07 -23.70 1.96
N LYS A 169 -4.51 -24.86 1.61
CA LYS A 169 -3.09 -25.17 1.84
C LYS A 169 -2.20 -24.27 0.99
N THR A 170 -2.55 -24.03 -0.25
CA THR A 170 -1.84 -23.13 -1.17
C THR A 170 -1.97 -21.68 -0.71
N GLN A 171 -3.18 -21.27 -0.35
CA GLN A 171 -3.45 -19.92 0.16
C GLN A 171 -2.63 -19.65 1.43
N ASP A 172 -2.65 -20.55 2.41
CA ASP A 172 -1.90 -20.45 3.64
C ASP A 172 -0.39 -20.39 3.40
N ALA A 173 0.12 -21.22 2.48
CA ALA A 173 1.54 -21.23 2.14
C ALA A 173 1.98 -19.88 1.58
N LEU A 174 1.20 -19.31 0.65
CA LEU A 174 1.50 -17.99 0.09
C LEU A 174 1.41 -16.88 1.15
N TYR A 175 0.37 -16.89 1.97
CA TYR A 175 0.18 -15.87 2.99
C TYR A 175 1.28 -15.92 4.07
N ARG A 176 1.76 -17.10 4.44
CA ARG A 176 2.88 -17.26 5.38
C ARG A 176 4.17 -16.62 4.87
N ILE A 177 4.43 -16.63 3.58
CA ILE A 177 5.61 -15.94 3.03
C ILE A 177 5.57 -14.45 3.38
N PHE A 178 4.41 -13.81 3.24
CA PHE A 178 4.26 -12.38 3.52
C PHE A 178 4.16 -12.08 5.02
N THR A 179 3.41 -12.90 5.78
CA THR A 179 3.24 -12.67 7.22
C THR A 179 4.50 -12.96 8.01
N ASN A 180 5.36 -13.88 7.57
CA ASN A 180 6.68 -14.10 8.14
C ASN A 180 7.62 -12.90 7.95
N GLU A 181 7.41 -12.11 6.90
CA GLU A 181 8.09 -10.82 6.68
C GLU A 181 7.40 -9.66 7.42
N GLY A 182 6.37 -9.94 8.23
CA GLY A 182 5.64 -8.96 9.04
C GLY A 182 4.53 -8.20 8.31
N ALA A 183 4.14 -8.60 7.10
CA ALA A 183 3.00 -8.01 6.41
C ALA A 183 1.66 -8.45 6.99
N LYS A 184 0.64 -7.60 6.83
CA LYS A 184 -0.75 -7.89 7.15
C LYS A 184 -1.50 -8.30 5.88
N ILE A 185 -2.28 -9.38 5.94
CA ILE A 185 -3.15 -9.80 4.84
C ILE A 185 -4.58 -9.40 5.17
N CYS A 186 -5.23 -8.75 4.21
CA CYS A 186 -6.65 -8.40 4.25
C CYS A 186 -7.35 -9.09 3.09
N THR A 187 -8.16 -10.11 3.38
CA THR A 187 -8.85 -10.90 2.36
C THR A 187 -10.22 -10.30 2.05
N MET A 188 -10.55 -10.16 0.75
CA MET A 188 -11.83 -9.66 0.27
C MET A 188 -12.11 -10.13 -1.16
N GLU A 189 -13.39 -10.10 -1.55
CA GLU A 189 -13.81 -10.42 -2.91
C GLU A 189 -13.29 -9.36 -3.91
N PRO A 190 -12.98 -9.74 -5.18
CA PRO A 190 -12.44 -8.82 -6.18
C PRO A 190 -13.30 -7.56 -6.42
N LYS A 191 -14.62 -7.72 -6.49
CA LYS A 191 -15.56 -6.60 -6.68
C LYS A 191 -15.62 -5.68 -5.45
N GLU A 192 -15.60 -6.26 -4.26
CA GLU A 192 -15.55 -5.51 -3.01
C GLU A 192 -14.25 -4.71 -2.91
N HIS A 193 -13.12 -5.34 -3.29
CA HIS A 193 -11.83 -4.68 -3.38
C HIS A 193 -11.90 -3.43 -4.27
N ASP A 194 -12.38 -3.55 -5.51
CA ASP A 194 -12.38 -2.43 -6.46
C ASP A 194 -13.32 -1.30 -5.98
N LYS A 195 -14.43 -1.65 -5.34
CA LYS A 195 -15.33 -0.68 -4.69
C LYS A 195 -14.65 0.05 -3.53
N ILE A 196 -13.91 -0.65 -2.66
CA ILE A 196 -13.15 -0.01 -1.57
C ILE A 196 -12.03 0.85 -2.15
N MET A 197 -11.34 0.38 -3.19
CA MET A 197 -10.24 1.13 -3.83
C MET A 197 -10.74 2.37 -4.58
N SER A 198 -11.99 2.45 -5.01
CA SER A 198 -12.55 3.70 -5.53
C SER A 198 -12.56 4.82 -4.48
N ILE A 199 -12.64 4.47 -3.21
CA ILE A 199 -12.52 5.42 -2.09
C ILE A 199 -11.05 5.61 -1.70
N VAL A 200 -10.36 4.51 -1.34
CA VAL A 200 -9.00 4.55 -0.77
C VAL A 200 -7.97 5.14 -1.74
N GLN A 201 -8.11 4.84 -3.03
CA GLN A 201 -7.23 5.35 -4.09
C GLN A 201 -7.95 6.37 -4.98
N GLY A 202 -9.12 6.04 -5.52
CA GLY A 202 -9.84 6.89 -6.46
C GLY A 202 -10.14 8.27 -5.89
N LEU A 203 -10.93 8.33 -4.83
CA LEU A 203 -11.31 9.58 -4.17
C LEU A 203 -10.08 10.34 -3.64
N VAL A 204 -9.17 9.66 -2.92
CA VAL A 204 -8.01 10.31 -2.30
C VAL A 204 -7.06 10.90 -3.34
N HIS A 205 -6.72 10.17 -4.40
CA HIS A 205 -5.84 10.70 -5.44
C HIS A 205 -6.50 11.82 -6.23
N PHE A 206 -7.79 11.68 -6.55
CA PHE A 206 -8.52 12.72 -7.26
C PHE A 206 -8.58 14.02 -6.45
N THR A 207 -8.92 13.97 -5.17
CA THR A 207 -8.96 15.16 -4.30
C THR A 207 -7.58 15.79 -4.15
N THR A 208 -6.52 14.99 -3.97
CA THR A 208 -5.14 15.50 -3.90
C THR A 208 -4.72 16.24 -5.18
N LEU A 209 -5.04 15.69 -6.35
CA LEU A 209 -4.78 16.35 -7.63
C LEU A 209 -5.66 17.59 -7.83
N SER A 210 -6.91 17.57 -7.36
CA SER A 210 -7.81 18.73 -7.40
C SER A 210 -7.31 19.87 -6.52
N VAL A 211 -6.74 19.58 -5.35
CA VAL A 211 -6.07 20.58 -4.50
C VAL A 211 -4.89 21.21 -5.24
N ALA A 212 -4.04 20.41 -5.89
CA ALA A 212 -2.92 20.91 -6.68
C ALA A 212 -3.38 21.85 -7.79
N GLU A 213 -4.39 21.44 -8.56
CA GLU A 213 -4.97 22.25 -9.65
C GLU A 213 -5.60 23.54 -9.12
N THR A 214 -6.29 23.47 -7.99
CA THR A 214 -6.89 24.64 -7.34
C THR A 214 -5.80 25.66 -6.95
N ILE A 215 -4.74 25.21 -6.26
CA ILE A 215 -3.62 26.08 -5.87
C ILE A 215 -3.01 26.74 -7.11
N LYS A 216 -2.72 25.98 -8.16
CA LYS A 216 -2.21 26.50 -9.43
C LYS A 216 -3.10 27.61 -9.99
N ASN A 217 -4.41 27.41 -9.98
CA ASN A 217 -5.37 28.34 -10.56
C ASN A 217 -5.60 29.61 -9.72
N THR A 218 -5.18 29.63 -8.44
CA THR A 218 -5.16 30.88 -7.63
C THR A 218 -4.12 31.88 -8.10
N GLY A 219 -3.08 31.43 -8.80
CA GLY A 219 -1.93 32.25 -9.20
C GLY A 219 -1.00 32.66 -8.06
N ILE A 220 -1.27 32.22 -6.81
CA ILE A 220 -0.40 32.49 -5.66
C ILE A 220 0.84 31.58 -5.75
N PRO A 221 2.07 32.16 -5.74
CA PRO A 221 3.28 31.35 -5.86
C PRO A 221 3.52 30.51 -4.61
N LEU A 222 4.04 29.29 -4.79
CA LEU A 222 4.34 28.37 -3.67
C LEU A 222 5.27 28.99 -2.64
N ASP A 223 6.25 29.81 -3.04
CA ASP A 223 7.18 30.50 -2.15
C ASP A 223 6.47 31.46 -1.17
N ALA A 224 5.26 31.90 -1.47
CA ALA A 224 4.44 32.70 -0.56
C ALA A 224 3.61 31.81 0.40
N ILE A 225 3.28 30.58 -0.02
CA ILE A 225 2.46 29.64 0.76
C ILE A 225 3.32 28.86 1.77
N LEU A 226 4.45 28.29 1.30
CA LEU A 226 5.28 27.38 2.10
C LEU A 226 5.74 27.94 3.45
N PRO A 227 6.18 29.23 3.59
CA PRO A 227 6.67 29.75 4.86
C PRO A 227 5.62 29.90 5.96
N VAL A 228 4.33 29.96 5.58
CA VAL A 228 3.22 30.20 6.52
C VAL A 228 2.40 28.95 6.85
N MET A 229 2.84 27.78 6.36
CA MET A 229 2.16 26.52 6.62
C MET A 229 2.39 26.00 8.05
N SER A 230 1.32 25.58 8.70
CA SER A 230 1.42 24.74 9.89
C SER A 230 1.95 23.33 9.54
N PRO A 231 2.44 22.55 10.52
CA PRO A 231 2.86 21.18 10.27
C PRO A 231 1.77 20.30 9.65
N VAL A 232 0.50 20.50 9.98
CA VAL A 232 -0.64 19.79 9.39
C VAL A 232 -0.72 20.05 7.89
N TYR A 233 -0.70 21.32 7.47
CA TYR A 233 -0.75 21.68 6.05
C TYR A 233 0.49 21.22 5.28
N ARG A 234 1.66 21.12 5.96
CA ARG A 234 2.86 20.52 5.35
C ARG A 234 2.66 19.04 5.01
N ILE A 235 1.91 18.28 5.82
CA ILE A 235 1.57 16.89 5.53
C ILE A 235 0.69 16.84 4.28
N GLU A 236 -0.39 17.63 4.22
CA GLU A 236 -1.32 17.64 3.08
C GLU A 236 -0.64 18.07 1.77
N LEU A 237 0.10 19.18 1.77
CA LEU A 237 0.86 19.59 0.58
C LEU A 237 2.02 18.64 0.25
N GLY A 238 2.58 17.97 1.25
CA GLY A 238 3.56 16.90 1.05
C GLY A 238 3.00 15.73 0.25
N LEU A 239 1.74 15.37 0.48
CA LEU A 239 1.04 14.34 -0.32
C LEU A 239 0.83 14.80 -1.77
N VAL A 240 0.49 16.07 -2.00
CA VAL A 240 0.42 16.65 -3.35
C VAL A 240 1.77 16.51 -4.07
N GLY A 241 2.86 16.97 -3.43
CA GLY A 241 4.21 16.85 -3.99
C GLY A 241 4.64 15.41 -4.25
N ARG A 242 4.27 14.50 -3.34
CA ARG A 242 4.56 13.07 -3.48
C ARG A 242 3.87 12.44 -4.70
N ILE A 243 2.61 12.78 -4.97
CA ILE A 243 1.88 12.27 -6.14
C ILE A 243 2.46 12.87 -7.42
N LEU A 244 2.66 14.17 -7.48
CA LEU A 244 3.17 14.87 -8.67
C LEU A 244 4.62 14.49 -9.02
N GLY A 245 5.39 13.97 -8.07
CA GLY A 245 6.74 13.45 -8.29
C GLY A 245 6.82 12.01 -8.81
N GLN A 246 5.68 11.35 -9.04
CA GLN A 246 5.62 9.95 -9.51
C GLN A 246 5.19 9.86 -10.98
N ASP A 247 5.11 8.61 -11.51
CA ASP A 247 4.69 8.37 -12.88
C ASP A 247 3.21 8.72 -13.08
N PRO A 248 2.87 9.70 -13.91
CA PRO A 248 1.46 10.08 -14.16
C PRO A 248 0.63 8.94 -14.78
N ALA A 249 1.26 8.02 -15.52
CA ALA A 249 0.56 6.89 -16.11
C ALA A 249 -0.04 5.95 -15.05
N LEU A 250 0.65 5.77 -13.92
CA LEU A 250 0.14 4.98 -12.81
C LEU A 250 -1.15 5.56 -12.25
N TYR A 251 -1.17 6.89 -12.00
CA TYR A 251 -2.35 7.56 -11.45
C TYR A 251 -3.51 7.63 -12.45
N ALA A 252 -3.19 7.80 -13.73
CA ALA A 252 -4.19 7.72 -14.79
C ALA A 252 -4.87 6.34 -14.80
N ASP A 253 -4.09 5.25 -14.72
CA ASP A 253 -4.62 3.90 -14.69
C ASP A 253 -5.48 3.64 -13.44
N ILE A 254 -5.03 4.06 -12.26
CA ILE A 254 -5.79 3.91 -11.00
C ILE A 254 -7.14 4.63 -11.08
N LEU A 255 -7.15 5.87 -11.60
CA LEU A 255 -8.35 6.68 -11.63
C LEU A 255 -9.31 6.31 -12.76
N GLN A 256 -8.79 5.91 -13.93
CA GLN A 256 -9.59 5.72 -15.14
C GLN A 256 -10.03 4.27 -15.35
N MET A 257 -9.29 3.28 -14.83
CA MET A 257 -9.55 1.89 -15.09
C MET A 257 -10.39 1.19 -13.99
N ASN A 258 -10.54 1.80 -12.81
CA ASN A 258 -11.49 1.29 -11.83
C ASN A 258 -12.92 1.73 -12.20
N PRO A 259 -13.84 0.80 -12.53
CA PRO A 259 -15.19 1.15 -12.96
C PRO A 259 -16.02 1.85 -11.88
N GLU A 260 -15.66 1.67 -10.60
CA GLU A 260 -16.36 2.28 -9.46
C GLU A 260 -15.97 3.76 -9.25
N THR A 261 -14.87 4.23 -9.87
CA THR A 261 -14.38 5.59 -9.65
C THR A 261 -15.38 6.66 -10.12
N ALA A 262 -16.04 6.47 -11.25
CA ALA A 262 -16.98 7.46 -11.79
C ALA A 262 -18.09 7.81 -10.76
N GLY A 263 -18.73 6.80 -10.16
CA GLY A 263 -19.80 7.01 -9.18
C GLY A 263 -19.33 7.70 -7.90
N ILE A 264 -18.09 7.41 -7.45
CA ILE A 264 -17.53 8.08 -6.26
C ILE A 264 -17.20 9.55 -6.55
N LEU A 265 -16.77 9.87 -7.77
CA LEU A 265 -16.50 11.26 -8.18
C LEU A 265 -17.78 12.09 -8.34
N GLU A 266 -18.89 11.50 -8.79
CA GLU A 266 -20.21 12.14 -8.76
C GLU A 266 -20.61 12.46 -7.31
N THR A 267 -20.50 11.49 -6.39
CA THR A 267 -20.77 11.69 -4.97
C THR A 267 -19.90 12.80 -4.36
N LEU A 268 -18.61 12.86 -4.73
CA LEU A 268 -17.72 13.94 -4.30
C LEU A 268 -18.20 15.30 -4.83
N SER A 269 -18.57 15.38 -6.08
CA SER A 269 -19.04 16.62 -6.71
C SER A 269 -20.27 17.19 -5.97
N ASP A 270 -21.25 16.34 -5.64
CA ASP A 270 -22.43 16.71 -4.88
C ASP A 270 -22.07 17.16 -3.46
N SER A 271 -21.13 16.45 -2.81
CA SER A 271 -20.65 16.79 -1.47
C SER A 271 -19.94 18.15 -1.44
N VAL A 272 -19.10 18.44 -2.44
CA VAL A 272 -18.43 19.74 -2.60
C VAL A 272 -19.44 20.85 -2.84
N ALA A 273 -20.43 20.64 -3.70
CA ALA A 273 -21.47 21.61 -3.98
C ALA A 273 -22.32 21.92 -2.71
N SER A 274 -22.69 20.87 -1.97
CA SER A 274 -23.46 21.01 -0.72
C SER A 274 -22.66 21.76 0.35
N LEU A 275 -21.39 21.40 0.56
CA LEU A 275 -20.52 22.10 1.53
C LEU A 275 -20.32 23.57 1.13
N LYS A 276 -20.10 23.83 -0.17
CA LYS A 276 -19.97 25.20 -0.67
C LYS A 276 -21.23 26.03 -0.37
N GLU A 277 -22.43 25.50 -0.61
CA GLU A 277 -23.70 26.17 -0.28
C GLU A 277 -23.80 26.52 1.21
N ILE A 278 -23.40 25.58 2.10
CA ILE A 278 -23.37 25.81 3.54
C ILE A 278 -22.40 26.94 3.91
N VAL A 279 -21.20 26.95 3.32
CA VAL A 279 -20.19 27.99 3.56
C VAL A 279 -20.68 29.35 3.05
N ASP A 280 -21.24 29.40 1.84
CA ASP A 280 -21.75 30.62 1.23
C ASP A 280 -22.94 31.22 2.00
N SER A 281 -23.72 30.37 2.70
CA SER A 281 -24.84 30.83 3.53
C SER A 281 -24.40 31.65 4.76
N GLY A 282 -23.16 31.46 5.22
CA GLY A 282 -22.66 32.08 6.45
C GLY A 282 -23.40 31.65 7.72
N ASP A 283 -24.20 30.57 7.67
CA ASP A 283 -25.02 30.10 8.79
C ASP A 283 -24.22 29.09 9.65
N PRO A 284 -23.84 29.47 10.88
CA PRO A 284 -23.06 28.62 11.76
C PRO A 284 -23.82 27.38 12.26
N GLU A 285 -25.15 27.42 12.33
CA GLU A 285 -25.95 26.27 12.77
C GLU A 285 -25.99 25.19 11.67
N ARG A 286 -26.16 25.60 10.41
CA ARG A 286 -26.07 24.69 9.26
C ARG A 286 -24.68 24.03 9.19
N PHE A 287 -23.61 24.82 9.40
CA PHE A 287 -22.25 24.30 9.40
C PHE A 287 -22.04 23.31 10.56
N SER A 288 -22.47 23.64 11.77
CA SER A 288 -22.37 22.76 12.95
C SER A 288 -23.15 21.45 12.76
N ALA A 289 -24.34 21.51 12.18
CA ALA A 289 -25.13 20.34 11.88
C ALA A 289 -24.44 19.43 10.83
N PHE A 290 -23.85 20.01 9.78
CA PHE A 290 -23.06 19.28 8.78
C PHE A 290 -21.86 18.61 9.44
N PHE A 291 -21.09 19.37 10.24
CA PHE A 291 -19.91 18.86 10.95
C PHE A 291 -20.26 17.70 11.90
N GLY A 292 -21.34 17.85 12.68
CA GLY A 292 -21.80 16.83 13.63
C GLY A 292 -22.15 15.51 12.95
N LYS A 293 -22.92 15.55 11.84
CA LYS A 293 -23.26 14.35 11.06
C LYS A 293 -22.02 13.60 10.56
N ASN A 294 -21.02 14.32 10.08
CA ASN A 294 -19.76 13.71 9.66
C ASN A 294 -18.98 13.12 10.85
N SER A 295 -18.93 13.84 11.99
CA SER A 295 -18.26 13.34 13.20
C SER A 295 -18.90 12.05 13.74
N GLU A 296 -20.21 11.89 13.63
CA GLU A 296 -20.90 10.64 14.00
C GLU A 296 -20.40 9.45 13.18
N VAL A 297 -20.27 9.61 11.86
CA VAL A 297 -19.78 8.56 10.96
C VAL A 297 -18.34 8.16 11.28
N PHE A 298 -17.49 9.13 11.61
CA PHE A 298 -16.07 8.91 11.89
C PHE A 298 -15.77 8.65 13.38
N SER A 299 -16.79 8.57 14.25
CA SER A 299 -16.62 8.54 15.71
C SER A 299 -15.69 7.45 16.23
N SER A 300 -15.69 6.27 15.62
CA SER A 300 -14.81 5.15 16.00
C SER A 300 -13.33 5.36 15.60
N TYR A 301 -13.04 6.31 14.72
CA TYR A 301 -11.70 6.53 14.19
C TYR A 301 -11.06 7.85 14.71
N ILE A 302 -11.86 8.81 15.19
CA ILE A 302 -11.38 10.15 15.56
C ILE A 302 -10.21 10.12 16.55
N LEU A 303 -10.29 9.32 17.62
CA LEU A 303 -9.24 9.25 18.64
C LEU A 303 -7.96 8.66 18.09
N GLN A 304 -8.05 7.55 17.36
CA GLN A 304 -6.89 6.93 16.71
C GLN A 304 -6.24 7.90 15.72
N ALA A 305 -7.04 8.56 14.88
CA ALA A 305 -6.55 9.53 13.91
C ALA A 305 -5.80 10.69 14.57
N ALA A 306 -6.32 11.22 15.71
CA ALA A 306 -5.64 12.26 16.46
C ALA A 306 -4.27 11.79 16.99
N GLU A 307 -4.20 10.63 17.64
CA GLU A 307 -2.94 10.08 18.16
C GLU A 307 -1.89 9.83 17.06
N GLU A 308 -2.31 9.30 15.90
CA GLU A 308 -1.42 9.02 14.78
C GLU A 308 -0.91 10.32 14.14
N THR A 309 -1.79 11.30 13.93
CA THR A 309 -1.41 12.58 13.32
C THR A 309 -0.55 13.41 14.26
N ASP A 310 -0.77 13.39 15.57
CA ASP A 310 0.09 14.07 16.56
C ASP A 310 1.54 13.55 16.48
N LYS A 311 1.73 12.22 16.38
CA LYS A 311 3.07 11.62 16.20
C LYS A 311 3.74 12.04 14.88
N LEU A 312 2.95 12.11 13.79
CA LEU A 312 3.46 12.60 12.50
C LEU A 312 3.88 14.07 12.58
N ILE A 313 3.06 14.91 13.22
CA ILE A 313 3.32 16.34 13.44
C ILE A 313 4.60 16.53 14.26
N GLU A 314 4.74 15.81 15.38
CA GLU A 314 5.95 15.87 16.21
C GLU A 314 7.21 15.46 15.43
N THR A 315 7.10 14.40 14.63
CA THR A 315 8.21 13.94 13.80
C THR A 315 8.60 15.01 12.78
N LEU A 316 7.61 15.57 12.08
CA LEU A 316 7.81 16.61 11.06
C LEU A 316 8.45 17.88 11.62
N VAL A 317 8.06 18.29 12.82
CA VAL A 317 8.64 19.48 13.50
C VAL A 317 10.11 19.24 13.88
N LYS A 318 10.49 17.99 14.19
CA LYS A 318 11.88 17.62 14.50
C LYS A 318 12.77 17.45 13.26
N MET A 319 12.19 17.30 12.09
CA MET A 319 12.94 17.28 10.81
C MET A 319 13.39 18.70 10.48
N LYS A 320 14.70 18.95 10.56
CA LYS A 320 15.34 20.23 10.23
C LYS A 320 15.60 20.34 8.72
#